data_c8d7d775a04f94f0630af8c977c5ae0a
#
_entry.id   c8d7d775a04f94f0630af8c977c5ae0a
#
_cell.length_a   1.000
_cell.length_b   1.000
_cell.length_c   1.000
_cell.angle_alpha   90.00
_cell.angle_beta   90.00
_cell.angle_gamma   90.00
#
_symmetry.space_group_name_H-M   'P 1'
#
loop_
_entity.id
_entity.type
_entity.pdbx_description
1 polymer ?
#
loop_
_entity_poly.entity_id
_entity_poly.type
_entity_poly.pdbx_seq_one_letter_code
_entity_poly.pdbx_strand_id
1 'polypeptide(L)'
;GLIRRVSAVTHYAAIVEGETGESFAKRLRKQAENAGVEILKTEVKKVELTGVEKRIYTEKECYCAKKVILANGTSPRKLGIPGEIELAGRGIGMNAAKDAMKYRGKHVYVIGGADGAVKEALYLAGVAEKVTIIHFEETLGCIAQFQEKAAHTPNIELRLHARLHAVYGVEKVESLEILDEKTGAIETIEDPGCGIFVYAGTVPNTELYNEIRLDNGFLTTDENMQTEIPGVYAVGDIRVKQVRQVSTAVADGTIAAIHAAR
;
A
#
# COMPACT_ATOMS: atom_id res chain seq x y z
N GLY A 1 2.96 4.62 -7.89
CA GLY A 1 2.36 4.65 -6.56
C GLY A 1 1.53 3.39 -6.29
N LEU A 2 1.09 3.19 -5.06
CA LEU A 2 0.34 2.01 -4.62
C LEU A 2 -0.95 1.76 -5.40
N ILE A 3 -1.60 2.82 -5.89
CA ILE A 3 -2.83 2.70 -6.66
C ILE A 3 -2.70 1.72 -7.85
N ARG A 4 -1.53 1.62 -8.48
CA ARG A 4 -1.31 0.68 -9.58
C ARG A 4 -1.33 -0.80 -9.17
N ARG A 5 -1.29 -1.08 -7.87
CA ARG A 5 -1.24 -2.43 -7.32
C ARG A 5 -2.61 -3.00 -6.97
N VAL A 6 -3.67 -2.17 -7.02
CA VAL A 6 -5.02 -2.63 -6.70
C VAL A 6 -5.69 -3.24 -7.93
N SER A 7 -6.41 -4.35 -7.73
CA SER A 7 -7.11 -5.07 -8.79
C SER A 7 -8.26 -4.26 -9.37
N ALA A 8 -9.00 -3.55 -8.52
CA ALA A 8 -10.11 -2.69 -8.91
C ALA A 8 -10.16 -1.42 -8.06
N VAL A 9 -10.53 -0.30 -8.68
CA VAL A 9 -10.83 0.97 -7.98
C VAL A 9 -12.34 1.05 -7.81
N THR A 10 -12.81 0.97 -6.56
CA THR A 10 -14.26 0.89 -6.24
C THR A 10 -14.76 2.04 -5.36
N HIS A 11 -13.86 2.76 -4.67
CA HIS A 11 -14.20 3.79 -3.69
C HIS A 11 -13.76 5.19 -4.16
N TYR A 12 -14.05 5.53 -5.41
CA TYR A 12 -13.83 6.86 -5.97
C TYR A 12 -15.05 7.31 -6.75
N ALA A 13 -15.49 8.55 -6.55
CA ALA A 13 -16.65 9.09 -7.23
C ALA A 13 -16.48 9.06 -8.76
N ALA A 14 -17.55 8.74 -9.48
CA ALA A 14 -17.60 8.66 -10.94
C ALA A 14 -16.63 7.64 -11.55
N ILE A 15 -16.26 6.60 -10.79
CA ILE A 15 -15.47 5.50 -11.33
C ILE A 15 -16.33 4.64 -12.28
N VAL A 16 -15.74 4.18 -13.38
CA VAL A 16 -16.42 3.29 -14.32
C VAL A 16 -16.28 1.83 -13.88
N GLU A 17 -17.26 1.01 -14.25
CA GLU A 17 -17.20 -0.42 -13.98
C GLU A 17 -15.94 -1.05 -14.61
N GLY A 18 -15.29 -1.95 -13.89
CA GLY A 18 -14.05 -2.61 -14.33
C GLY A 18 -12.80 -1.75 -14.29
N GLU A 19 -12.83 -0.55 -13.69
CA GLU A 19 -11.65 0.28 -13.54
C GLU A 19 -10.60 -0.39 -12.65
N THR A 20 -9.42 -0.62 -13.20
CA THR A 20 -8.25 -1.12 -12.47
C THR A 20 -7.40 0.01 -11.92
N GLY A 21 -6.58 -0.27 -10.91
CA GLY A 21 -5.63 0.73 -10.40
C GLY A 21 -4.62 1.19 -11.45
N GLU A 22 -4.27 0.32 -12.40
CA GLU A 22 -3.35 0.69 -13.48
C GLU A 22 -4.00 1.63 -14.50
N SER A 23 -5.22 1.32 -14.98
CA SER A 23 -5.95 2.17 -15.92
C SER A 23 -6.26 3.54 -15.31
N PHE A 24 -6.66 3.56 -14.04
CA PHE A 24 -6.88 4.79 -13.29
C PHE A 24 -5.60 5.65 -13.19
N ALA A 25 -4.48 5.05 -12.82
CA ALA A 25 -3.20 5.77 -12.73
C ALA A 25 -2.72 6.30 -14.09
N LYS A 26 -2.97 5.58 -15.18
CA LYS A 26 -2.68 6.05 -16.55
C LYS A 26 -3.51 7.29 -16.90
N ARG A 27 -4.80 7.32 -16.53
CA ARG A 27 -5.68 8.48 -16.77
C ARG A 27 -5.24 9.70 -15.95
N LEU A 28 -4.91 9.52 -14.67
CA LEU A 28 -4.38 10.60 -13.84
C LEU A 28 -3.10 11.21 -14.45
N ARG A 29 -2.18 10.32 -14.89
CA ARG A 29 -0.96 10.77 -15.54
C ARG A 29 -1.24 11.57 -16.83
N LYS A 30 -2.11 11.04 -17.69
CA LYS A 30 -2.48 11.73 -18.95
C LYS A 30 -3.13 13.09 -18.68
N GLN A 31 -3.94 13.21 -17.64
CA GLN A 31 -4.54 14.47 -17.24
C GLN A 31 -3.48 15.50 -16.83
N ALA A 32 -2.48 15.10 -16.06
CA ALA A 32 -1.37 15.98 -15.68
C ALA A 32 -0.53 16.41 -16.91
N GLU A 33 -0.20 15.48 -17.79
CA GLU A 33 0.52 15.77 -19.04
C GLU A 33 -0.25 16.73 -19.94
N ASN A 34 -1.57 16.54 -20.08
CA ASN A 34 -2.43 17.44 -20.86
C ASN A 34 -2.53 18.85 -20.23
N ALA A 35 -2.35 18.99 -18.94
CA ALA A 35 -2.28 20.27 -18.23
C ALA A 35 -0.89 20.94 -18.33
N GLY A 36 0.04 20.37 -19.09
CA GLY A 36 1.39 20.92 -19.29
C GLY A 36 2.34 20.67 -18.12
N VAL A 37 2.02 19.75 -17.20
CA VAL A 37 2.91 19.42 -16.08
C VAL A 37 4.10 18.61 -16.60
N GLU A 38 5.32 19.09 -16.35
CA GLU A 38 6.54 18.36 -16.62
C GLU A 38 6.70 17.21 -15.62
N ILE A 39 6.90 15.99 -16.12
CA ILE A 39 7.06 14.79 -15.29
C ILE A 39 8.43 14.18 -15.51
N LEU A 40 9.33 14.38 -14.56
CA LEU A 40 10.65 13.80 -14.56
C LEU A 40 10.65 12.38 -13.97
N LYS A 41 11.27 11.45 -14.69
CA LYS A 41 11.47 10.08 -14.19
C LYS A 41 12.84 9.96 -13.54
N THR A 42 12.95 10.45 -12.32
CA THR A 42 14.19 10.41 -11.56
C THR A 42 13.89 10.08 -10.10
N GLU A 43 14.90 9.64 -9.39
CA GLU A 43 14.84 9.38 -7.95
C GLU A 43 15.42 10.56 -7.18
N VAL A 44 14.67 11.07 -6.20
CA VAL A 44 15.18 12.07 -5.27
C VAL A 44 16.05 11.36 -4.23
N LYS A 45 17.29 11.83 -4.08
CA LYS A 45 18.28 11.26 -3.15
C LYS A 45 18.41 12.04 -1.86
N LYS A 46 18.19 13.36 -1.92
CA LYS A 46 18.30 14.26 -0.78
C LYS A 46 17.41 15.47 -0.99
N VAL A 47 16.94 16.06 0.08
CA VAL A 47 16.25 17.35 0.07
C VAL A 47 16.86 18.29 1.11
N GLU A 48 16.76 19.59 0.85
CA GLU A 48 17.03 20.69 1.78
C GLU A 48 15.79 21.60 1.71
N LEU A 49 14.95 21.55 2.73
CA LEU A 49 13.63 22.17 2.72
C LEU A 49 13.54 23.43 3.56
N THR A 50 14.50 23.66 4.44
CA THR A 50 14.63 24.90 5.21
C THR A 50 15.17 26.04 4.32
N GLY A 51 14.85 27.28 4.65
CA GLY A 51 15.25 28.44 3.84
C GLY A 51 14.20 28.88 2.81
N VAL A 52 14.49 30.00 2.12
CA VAL A 52 13.56 30.58 1.13
C VAL A 52 13.46 29.72 -0.13
N GLU A 53 14.58 29.22 -0.60
CA GLU A 53 14.67 28.31 -1.74
C GLU A 53 14.87 26.89 -1.23
N LYS A 54 14.01 25.98 -1.72
CA LYS A 54 14.05 24.53 -1.42
C LYS A 54 14.89 23.84 -2.48
N ARG A 55 15.71 22.87 -2.08
CA ARG A 55 16.60 22.15 -2.99
C ARG A 55 16.28 20.66 -2.98
N ILE A 56 16.10 20.10 -4.17
CA ILE A 56 15.79 18.71 -4.40
C ILE A 56 16.89 18.08 -5.25
N TYR A 57 17.63 17.14 -4.67
CA TYR A 57 18.79 16.52 -5.31
C TYR A 57 18.43 15.16 -5.88
N THR A 58 18.81 14.95 -7.13
CA THR A 58 18.85 13.65 -7.79
C THR A 58 20.30 13.18 -7.97
N GLU A 59 20.55 12.05 -8.61
CA GLU A 59 21.93 11.64 -8.91
C GLU A 59 22.65 12.62 -9.86
N LYS A 60 21.89 13.31 -10.72
CA LYS A 60 22.45 14.11 -11.82
C LYS A 60 22.32 15.60 -11.63
N GLU A 61 21.27 16.05 -10.97
CA GLU A 61 20.86 17.44 -10.97
C GLU A 61 20.31 17.87 -9.62
N CYS A 62 20.34 19.18 -9.37
CA CYS A 62 19.69 19.82 -8.24
C CYS A 62 18.61 20.76 -8.79
N TYR A 63 17.39 20.55 -8.33
CA TYR A 63 16.24 21.40 -8.67
C TYR A 63 15.97 22.35 -7.52
N CYS A 64 15.72 23.63 -7.86
CA CYS A 64 15.41 24.66 -6.89
C CYS A 64 13.95 25.10 -7.07
N ALA A 65 13.25 25.29 -5.94
CA ALA A 65 11.87 25.71 -5.91
C ALA A 65 11.57 26.60 -4.71
N LYS A 66 10.65 27.54 -4.84
CA LYS A 66 10.13 28.33 -3.72
C LYS A 66 9.17 27.53 -2.85
N LYS A 67 8.41 26.61 -3.48
CA LYS A 67 7.40 25.78 -2.81
C LYS A 67 7.50 24.33 -3.28
N VAL A 68 7.30 23.39 -2.36
CA VAL A 68 7.39 21.94 -2.60
C VAL A 68 6.18 21.24 -2.00
N ILE A 69 5.61 20.30 -2.75
CA ILE A 69 4.53 19.43 -2.28
C ILE A 69 5.06 18.00 -2.21
N LEU A 70 5.10 17.44 -1.01
CA LEU A 70 5.55 16.09 -0.72
C LEU A 70 4.38 15.11 -0.88
N ALA A 71 4.43 14.26 -1.91
CA ALA A 71 3.35 13.34 -2.27
C ALA A 71 3.86 11.89 -2.41
N ASN A 72 4.89 11.53 -1.64
CA ASN A 72 5.57 10.21 -1.74
C ASN A 72 4.72 9.04 -1.25
N GLY A 73 3.66 9.32 -0.48
CA GLY A 73 2.74 8.30 0.03
C GLY A 73 3.40 7.34 1.02
N THR A 74 3.01 6.07 0.91
CA THR A 74 3.44 4.99 1.80
C THR A 74 3.96 3.81 0.99
N SER A 75 4.72 2.94 1.64
CA SER A 75 5.14 1.63 1.13
C SER A 75 4.52 0.50 1.94
N PRO A 76 4.27 -0.68 1.36
CA PRO A 76 3.79 -1.83 2.11
C PRO A 76 4.74 -2.14 3.28
N ARG A 77 4.16 -2.42 4.44
CA ARG A 77 4.92 -2.86 5.61
C ARG A 77 5.47 -4.25 5.34
N LYS A 78 6.74 -4.47 5.64
CA LYS A 78 7.33 -5.80 5.69
C LYS A 78 6.91 -6.48 7.00
N LEU A 79 6.77 -7.80 6.96
CA LEU A 79 6.43 -8.60 8.14
C LEU A 79 7.63 -8.75 9.08
N GLY A 80 8.85 -8.75 8.53
CA GLY A 80 10.10 -8.94 9.26
C GLY A 80 10.30 -10.37 9.73
N ILE A 81 9.73 -11.33 9.01
CA ILE A 81 9.76 -12.76 9.35
C ILE A 81 10.84 -13.50 8.56
N PRO A 82 11.32 -14.66 9.06
CA PRO A 82 12.24 -15.53 8.32
C PRO A 82 11.68 -15.90 6.94
N GLY A 83 12.52 -15.85 5.91
CA GLY A 83 12.18 -16.21 4.53
C GLY A 83 11.48 -15.11 3.72
N GLU A 84 11.02 -14.01 4.35
CA GLU A 84 10.31 -12.94 3.63
C GLU A 84 11.17 -12.29 2.55
N ILE A 85 12.44 -12.02 2.84
CA ILE A 85 13.35 -11.35 1.90
C ILE A 85 13.81 -12.32 0.84
N GLU A 86 14.21 -13.52 1.25
CA GLU A 86 14.75 -14.56 0.39
C GLU A 86 13.75 -15.04 -0.66
N LEU A 87 12.47 -15.12 -0.29
CA LEU A 87 11.40 -15.60 -1.16
C LEU A 87 10.53 -14.48 -1.74
N ALA A 88 10.93 -13.21 -1.56
CA ALA A 88 10.19 -12.07 -2.09
C ALA A 88 10.00 -12.18 -3.61
N GLY A 89 8.73 -12.14 -4.05
CA GLY A 89 8.36 -12.33 -5.47
C GLY A 89 8.43 -13.78 -5.96
N ARG A 90 8.86 -14.72 -5.11
CA ARG A 90 8.93 -16.17 -5.39
C ARG A 90 7.93 -16.96 -4.53
N GLY A 91 6.78 -16.37 -4.25
CA GLY A 91 5.68 -16.94 -3.49
C GLY A 91 5.19 -16.03 -2.37
N ILE A 92 6.03 -15.17 -1.78
CA ILE A 92 5.61 -14.16 -0.81
C ILE A 92 5.75 -12.73 -1.35
N GLY A 93 4.93 -11.81 -0.85
CA GLY A 93 4.90 -10.41 -1.27
C GLY A 93 4.31 -10.23 -2.67
N MET A 94 3.46 -11.15 -3.09
CA MET A 94 2.80 -11.15 -4.39
C MET A 94 1.78 -10.01 -4.49
N ASN A 95 1.44 -9.63 -5.72
CA ASN A 95 0.44 -8.59 -5.99
C ASN A 95 -0.77 -9.20 -6.68
N ALA A 96 -1.96 -9.11 -6.06
CA ALA A 96 -3.16 -9.76 -6.58
C ALA A 96 -3.52 -9.32 -8.00
N ALA A 97 -3.50 -8.01 -8.28
CA ALA A 97 -3.83 -7.49 -9.62
C ALA A 97 -2.90 -8.00 -10.74
N LYS A 98 -1.66 -8.35 -10.39
CA LYS A 98 -0.62 -8.75 -11.36
C LYS A 98 -0.40 -10.25 -11.39
N ASP A 99 -0.43 -10.87 -10.21
CA ASP A 99 0.09 -12.22 -10.02
C ASP A 99 -1.00 -13.28 -9.79
N ALA A 100 -2.27 -12.88 -9.61
CA ALA A 100 -3.38 -13.81 -9.31
C ALA A 100 -3.42 -15.02 -10.26
N MET A 101 -3.25 -14.79 -11.55
CA MET A 101 -3.32 -15.85 -12.56
C MET A 101 -2.21 -16.91 -12.44
N LYS A 102 -1.08 -16.61 -11.79
CA LYS A 102 -0.01 -17.59 -11.49
C LYS A 102 -0.45 -18.63 -10.46
N TYR A 103 -1.51 -18.30 -9.71
CA TYR A 103 -2.04 -19.14 -8.64
C TYR A 103 -3.43 -19.70 -8.96
N ARG A 104 -3.80 -19.75 -10.24
CA ARG A 104 -5.03 -20.42 -10.69
C ARG A 104 -5.05 -21.87 -10.24
N GLY A 105 -6.12 -22.27 -9.54
CA GLY A 105 -6.28 -23.62 -9.01
C GLY A 105 -5.28 -24.01 -7.92
N LYS A 106 -4.66 -23.03 -7.25
CA LYS A 106 -3.76 -23.23 -6.11
C LYS A 106 -4.32 -22.60 -4.85
N HIS A 107 -3.75 -22.97 -3.72
CA HIS A 107 -4.00 -22.30 -2.46
C HIS A 107 -3.24 -20.97 -2.38
N VAL A 108 -3.88 -19.94 -1.85
CA VAL A 108 -3.25 -18.65 -1.57
C VAL A 108 -3.58 -18.17 -0.16
N TYR A 109 -2.62 -17.47 0.43
CA TYR A 109 -2.74 -16.87 1.75
C TYR A 109 -2.76 -15.34 1.61
N VAL A 110 -3.69 -14.70 2.30
CA VAL A 110 -3.81 -13.24 2.37
C VAL A 110 -3.53 -12.82 3.81
N ILE A 111 -2.46 -12.04 4.01
CA ILE A 111 -2.06 -11.59 5.34
C ILE A 111 -2.62 -10.20 5.58
N GLY A 112 -3.57 -10.10 6.51
CA GLY A 112 -4.25 -8.86 6.89
C GLY A 112 -5.77 -8.99 6.87
N GLY A 113 -6.48 -8.08 7.56
CA GLY A 113 -7.94 -8.12 7.73
C GLY A 113 -8.66 -6.82 7.40
N ALA A 114 -7.96 -5.76 6.96
CA ALA A 114 -8.57 -4.49 6.57
C ALA A 114 -9.16 -4.53 5.15
N ASP A 115 -9.89 -3.48 4.74
CA ASP A 115 -10.58 -3.38 3.44
C ASP A 115 -9.73 -3.84 2.25
N GLY A 116 -8.46 -3.40 2.20
CA GLY A 116 -7.56 -3.75 1.10
C GLY A 116 -7.26 -5.25 1.03
N ALA A 117 -7.01 -5.88 2.17
CA ALA A 117 -6.72 -7.31 2.27
C ALA A 117 -7.95 -8.14 1.85
N VAL A 118 -9.11 -7.86 2.44
CA VAL A 118 -10.33 -8.64 2.20
C VAL A 118 -10.84 -8.47 0.78
N LYS A 119 -10.76 -7.26 0.22
CA LYS A 119 -11.12 -7.00 -1.18
C LYS A 119 -10.23 -7.82 -2.14
N GLU A 120 -8.94 -7.86 -1.91
CA GLU A 120 -8.03 -8.65 -2.76
C GLU A 120 -8.20 -10.16 -2.52
N ALA A 121 -8.54 -10.60 -1.30
CA ALA A 121 -8.91 -11.99 -1.03
C ALA A 121 -10.15 -12.43 -1.82
N LEU A 122 -11.18 -11.58 -1.86
CA LEU A 122 -12.39 -11.81 -2.69
C LEU A 122 -12.06 -11.89 -4.18
N TYR A 123 -11.15 -11.05 -4.67
CA TYR A 123 -10.67 -11.12 -6.06
C TYR A 123 -9.91 -12.43 -6.32
N LEU A 124 -9.01 -12.81 -5.42
CA LEU A 124 -8.22 -14.05 -5.52
C LEU A 124 -9.11 -15.29 -5.46
N ALA A 125 -10.19 -15.28 -4.69
CA ALA A 125 -11.15 -16.39 -4.60
C ALA A 125 -11.81 -16.72 -5.95
N GLY A 126 -11.89 -15.77 -6.87
CA GLY A 126 -12.35 -16.01 -8.24
C GLY A 126 -11.34 -16.76 -9.14
N VAL A 127 -10.11 -16.96 -8.68
CA VAL A 127 -9.02 -17.53 -9.47
C VAL A 127 -8.38 -18.75 -8.78
N ALA A 128 -8.12 -18.64 -7.49
CA ALA A 128 -7.48 -19.65 -6.67
C ALA A 128 -8.47 -20.79 -6.30
N GLU A 129 -7.95 -21.96 -6.03
CA GLU A 129 -8.75 -23.08 -5.48
C GLU A 129 -9.23 -22.77 -4.06
N LYS A 130 -8.33 -22.23 -3.24
CA LYS A 130 -8.59 -21.86 -1.85
C LYS A 130 -7.88 -20.56 -1.49
N VAL A 131 -8.52 -19.74 -0.66
CA VAL A 131 -7.95 -18.53 -0.08
C VAL A 131 -8.02 -18.63 1.43
N THR A 132 -6.89 -18.49 2.14
CA THR A 132 -6.88 -18.39 3.60
C THR A 132 -6.49 -16.97 3.99
N ILE A 133 -7.39 -16.25 4.66
CA ILE A 133 -7.10 -14.95 5.25
C ILE A 133 -6.52 -15.17 6.65
N ILE A 134 -5.28 -14.72 6.87
CA ILE A 134 -4.61 -14.78 8.17
C ILE A 134 -4.65 -13.39 8.80
N HIS A 135 -5.31 -13.28 9.96
CA HIS A 135 -5.46 -12.01 10.66
C HIS A 135 -5.25 -12.17 12.17
N PHE A 136 -4.54 -11.23 12.78
CA PHE A 136 -4.13 -11.32 14.17
C PHE A 136 -5.23 -10.95 15.18
N GLU A 137 -6.25 -10.22 14.75
CA GLU A 137 -7.38 -9.82 15.61
C GLU A 137 -8.49 -10.88 15.62
N GLU A 138 -9.45 -10.70 16.51
CA GLU A 138 -10.63 -11.57 16.66
C GLU A 138 -11.60 -11.44 15.50
N THR A 139 -11.64 -10.27 14.86
CA THR A 139 -12.55 -9.96 13.75
C THR A 139 -11.80 -9.23 12.65
N LEU A 140 -12.29 -9.34 11.41
CA LEU A 140 -11.75 -8.55 10.32
C LEU A 140 -12.04 -7.07 10.53
N GLY A 141 -11.04 -6.22 10.34
CA GLY A 141 -11.14 -4.75 10.46
C GLY A 141 -11.66 -4.05 9.20
N CYS A 142 -12.33 -4.77 8.30
CA CYS A 142 -12.92 -4.20 7.09
C CYS A 142 -14.39 -3.82 7.28
N ILE A 143 -14.97 -3.09 6.30
CA ILE A 143 -16.40 -2.75 6.30
C ILE A 143 -17.28 -4.00 6.31
N ALA A 144 -18.48 -3.89 6.91
CA ALA A 144 -19.42 -5.00 7.07
C ALA A 144 -19.73 -5.74 5.76
N GLN A 145 -19.87 -5.02 4.65
CA GLN A 145 -20.11 -5.59 3.33
C GLN A 145 -19.00 -6.56 2.89
N PHE A 146 -17.74 -6.27 3.20
CA PHE A 146 -16.62 -7.16 2.87
C PHE A 146 -16.54 -8.35 3.81
N GLN A 147 -16.84 -8.15 5.10
CA GLN A 147 -16.95 -9.26 6.07
C GLN A 147 -18.00 -10.26 5.62
N GLU A 148 -19.20 -9.79 5.29
CA GLU A 148 -20.31 -10.61 4.84
C GLU A 148 -19.96 -11.37 3.55
N LYS A 149 -19.41 -10.70 2.55
CA LYS A 149 -18.97 -11.36 1.32
C LYS A 149 -17.90 -12.43 1.55
N ALA A 150 -16.91 -12.15 2.39
CA ALA A 150 -15.87 -13.13 2.71
C ALA A 150 -16.45 -14.36 3.41
N ALA A 151 -17.36 -14.16 4.36
CA ALA A 151 -18.02 -15.25 5.10
C ALA A 151 -18.90 -16.14 4.19
N HIS A 152 -19.49 -15.59 3.12
CA HIS A 152 -20.33 -16.32 2.17
C HIS A 152 -19.58 -16.82 0.93
N THR A 153 -18.27 -16.60 0.82
CA THR A 153 -17.46 -17.10 -0.30
C THR A 153 -16.90 -18.48 0.03
N PRO A 154 -17.35 -19.56 -0.63
CA PRO A 154 -17.14 -20.95 -0.18
C PRO A 154 -15.68 -21.38 -0.08
N ASN A 155 -14.79 -20.79 -0.88
CA ASN A 155 -13.36 -21.11 -0.91
C ASN A 155 -12.49 -20.10 -0.13
N ILE A 156 -13.12 -19.24 0.70
CA ILE A 156 -12.40 -18.39 1.66
C ILE A 156 -12.47 -19.01 3.06
N GLU A 157 -11.31 -19.23 3.65
CA GLU A 157 -11.14 -19.62 5.06
C GLU A 157 -10.57 -18.45 5.87
N LEU A 158 -11.09 -18.23 7.08
CA LEU A 158 -10.57 -17.23 8.01
C LEU A 158 -9.73 -17.91 9.11
N ARG A 159 -8.48 -17.48 9.24
CA ARG A 159 -7.57 -17.82 10.33
C ARG A 159 -7.36 -16.57 11.17
N LEU A 160 -8.27 -16.35 12.13
CA LEU A 160 -8.24 -15.22 13.08
C LEU A 160 -7.33 -15.55 14.26
N HIS A 161 -6.91 -14.53 15.02
CA HIS A 161 -5.90 -14.64 16.07
C HIS A 161 -4.61 -15.31 15.60
N ALA A 162 -4.24 -15.10 14.35
CA ALA A 162 -3.12 -15.80 13.72
C ALA A 162 -2.20 -14.82 12.98
N ARG A 163 -0.90 -15.13 12.99
CA ARG A 163 0.12 -14.42 12.21
C ARG A 163 0.93 -15.39 11.38
N LEU A 164 1.31 -14.95 10.19
CA LEU A 164 2.39 -15.61 9.46
C LEU A 164 3.68 -15.41 10.25
N HIS A 165 4.33 -16.52 10.63
CA HIS A 165 5.52 -16.53 11.49
C HIS A 165 6.81 -16.69 10.69
N ALA A 166 6.82 -17.58 9.71
CA ALA A 166 7.95 -17.82 8.82
C ALA A 166 7.48 -18.39 7.48
N VAL A 167 8.34 -18.33 6.47
CA VAL A 167 8.17 -19.00 5.18
C VAL A 167 9.46 -19.69 4.78
N TYR A 168 9.35 -20.87 4.17
CA TYR A 168 10.48 -21.70 3.78
C TYR A 168 10.36 -22.13 2.34
N GLY A 169 11.50 -22.36 1.71
CA GLY A 169 11.65 -22.83 0.34
C GLY A 169 12.95 -22.35 -0.28
N VAL A 170 13.28 -22.83 -1.46
CA VAL A 170 14.51 -22.45 -2.19
C VAL A 170 14.18 -21.57 -3.37
N GLU A 171 13.47 -22.08 -4.37
CA GLU A 171 13.08 -21.32 -5.55
C GLU A 171 11.70 -20.67 -5.44
N LYS A 172 10.84 -21.22 -4.59
CA LYS A 172 9.49 -20.77 -4.31
C LYS A 172 9.13 -21.12 -2.87
N VAL A 173 8.03 -20.57 -2.37
CA VAL A 173 7.48 -20.99 -1.08
C VAL A 173 7.09 -22.47 -1.17
N GLU A 174 7.54 -23.28 -0.19
CA GLU A 174 7.26 -24.70 -0.06
C GLU A 174 6.47 -25.00 1.21
N SER A 175 6.78 -24.29 2.29
CA SER A 175 6.04 -24.36 3.55
C SER A 175 5.96 -23.00 4.25
N LEU A 176 5.06 -22.88 5.21
CA LEU A 176 4.88 -21.69 6.02
C LEU A 176 4.55 -22.06 7.45
N GLU A 177 4.87 -21.18 8.36
CA GLU A 177 4.52 -21.30 9.78
C GLU A 177 3.48 -20.25 10.15
N ILE A 178 2.45 -20.67 10.87
CA ILE A 178 1.41 -19.80 11.40
C ILE A 178 1.47 -19.85 12.92
N LEU A 179 1.61 -18.68 13.56
CA LEU A 179 1.54 -18.51 15.00
C LEU A 179 0.08 -18.26 15.40
N ASP A 180 -0.43 -19.04 16.34
CA ASP A 180 -1.67 -18.75 17.06
C ASP A 180 -1.40 -17.74 18.18
N GLU A 181 -2.00 -16.57 18.11
CA GLU A 181 -1.79 -15.47 19.06
C GLU A 181 -2.39 -15.74 20.46
N LYS A 182 -3.34 -16.68 20.58
CA LYS A 182 -3.96 -17.03 21.86
C LYS A 182 -3.14 -18.04 22.64
N THR A 183 -2.60 -19.02 21.93
CA THR A 183 -1.93 -20.16 22.55
C THR A 183 -0.42 -20.06 22.48
N GLY A 184 0.12 -19.25 21.56
CA GLY A 184 1.55 -19.21 21.24
C GLY A 184 2.02 -20.42 20.44
N ALA A 185 1.12 -21.30 20.02
CA ALA A 185 1.48 -22.48 19.23
C ALA A 185 1.85 -22.08 17.79
N ILE A 186 2.84 -22.75 17.24
CA ILE A 186 3.25 -22.61 15.85
C ILE A 186 2.84 -23.87 15.09
N GLU A 187 2.07 -23.68 14.02
CA GLU A 187 1.68 -24.71 13.06
C GLU A 187 2.52 -24.59 11.80
N THR A 188 3.17 -25.66 11.38
CA THR A 188 3.86 -25.73 10.09
C THR A 188 2.92 -26.35 9.05
N ILE A 189 2.78 -25.68 7.90
CA ILE A 189 1.93 -26.10 6.78
C ILE A 189 2.82 -26.32 5.56
N GLU A 190 2.85 -27.56 5.07
CA GLU A 190 3.47 -27.90 3.79
C GLU A 190 2.49 -27.55 2.66
N ASP A 191 2.84 -26.56 1.83
CA ASP A 191 2.00 -26.10 0.72
C ASP A 191 2.87 -25.59 -0.45
N PRO A 192 3.54 -26.51 -1.15
CA PRO A 192 4.54 -26.16 -2.14
C PRO A 192 3.95 -25.43 -3.35
N GLY A 193 4.40 -24.19 -3.55
CA GLY A 193 3.98 -23.35 -4.66
C GLY A 193 2.70 -22.56 -4.40
N CYS A 194 2.29 -22.44 -3.14
CA CYS A 194 1.28 -21.48 -2.69
C CYS A 194 1.70 -20.03 -2.97
N GLY A 195 0.75 -19.11 -2.90
CA GLY A 195 0.98 -17.68 -3.01
C GLY A 195 0.64 -16.95 -1.73
N ILE A 196 1.52 -16.06 -1.26
CA ILE A 196 1.32 -15.26 -0.05
C ILE A 196 1.24 -13.78 -0.43
N PHE A 197 0.09 -13.18 -0.19
CA PHE A 197 -0.25 -11.80 -0.52
C PHE A 197 -0.32 -10.99 0.76
N VAL A 198 0.65 -10.07 0.95
CA VAL A 198 0.83 -9.34 2.20
C VAL A 198 0.16 -7.97 2.16
N TYR A 199 -0.82 -7.77 3.03
CA TYR A 199 -1.56 -6.52 3.24
C TYR A 199 -1.55 -6.11 4.72
N ALA A 200 -0.37 -6.17 5.35
CA ALA A 200 -0.15 -5.92 6.78
C ALA A 200 0.05 -4.43 7.12
N GLY A 201 -0.64 -3.56 6.40
CA GLY A 201 -0.53 -2.11 6.56
C GLY A 201 0.60 -1.49 5.73
N THR A 202 0.86 -0.21 5.99
CA THR A 202 1.85 0.58 5.25
C THR A 202 2.72 1.40 6.19
N VAL A 203 3.90 1.81 5.72
CA VAL A 203 4.79 2.75 6.37
C VAL A 203 4.95 3.99 5.49
N PRO A 204 4.94 5.21 6.05
CA PRO A 204 5.11 6.43 5.27
C PRO A 204 6.55 6.56 4.74
N ASN A 205 6.68 7.07 3.52
CA ASN A 205 8.00 7.26 2.87
C ASN A 205 8.58 8.61 3.28
N THR A 206 9.05 8.70 4.51
CA THR A 206 9.53 9.95 5.15
C THR A 206 11.05 10.00 5.37
N GLU A 207 11.77 9.03 4.86
CA GLU A 207 13.22 8.86 5.12
C GLU A 207 14.07 10.06 4.69
N LEU A 208 13.57 10.83 3.71
CA LEU A 208 14.26 12.03 3.19
C LEU A 208 13.93 13.31 3.97
N TYR A 209 12.94 13.28 4.89
CA TYR A 209 12.36 14.49 5.47
C TYR A 209 12.71 14.68 6.95
N ASN A 210 13.98 14.52 7.29
CA ASN A 210 14.49 14.64 8.67
C ASN A 210 14.32 16.04 9.27
N GLU A 211 14.08 17.05 8.44
CA GLU A 211 13.87 18.44 8.86
C GLU A 211 12.41 18.71 9.31
N ILE A 212 11.49 17.78 9.05
CA ILE A 212 10.06 17.95 9.32
C ILE A 212 9.65 17.07 10.49
N ARG A 213 8.85 17.63 11.39
CA ARG A 213 8.30 16.89 12.52
C ARG A 213 7.40 15.75 12.06
N LEU A 214 7.64 14.57 12.62
CA LEU A 214 6.86 13.38 12.41
C LEU A 214 5.98 13.06 13.62
N ASP A 215 4.78 12.57 13.36
CA ASP A 215 3.92 11.93 14.34
C ASP A 215 3.65 10.48 13.89
N ASN A 216 4.10 9.50 14.69
CA ASN A 216 4.06 8.08 14.34
C ASN A 216 4.66 7.77 12.96
N GLY A 217 5.70 8.51 12.56
CA GLY A 217 6.39 8.39 11.28
C GLY A 217 5.74 9.17 10.12
N PHE A 218 4.56 9.77 10.30
CA PHE A 218 3.85 10.56 9.28
C PHE A 218 4.16 12.05 9.42
N LEU A 219 4.12 12.78 8.31
CA LEU A 219 4.28 14.23 8.29
C LEU A 219 3.06 14.93 8.88
N THR A 220 3.29 15.89 9.78
CA THR A 220 2.24 16.76 10.32
C THR A 220 1.98 17.95 9.41
N THR A 221 0.73 18.35 9.24
CA THR A 221 0.33 19.50 8.44
C THR A 221 -0.81 20.27 9.09
N ASP A 222 -0.94 21.52 8.75
CA ASP A 222 -2.13 22.33 9.02
C ASP A 222 -3.31 21.99 8.08
N GLU A 223 -4.39 22.74 8.18
CA GLU A 223 -5.58 22.59 7.32
C GLU A 223 -5.32 22.93 5.83
N ASN A 224 -4.28 23.70 5.54
CA ASN A 224 -3.83 24.05 4.19
C ASN A 224 -2.84 23.05 3.61
N MET A 225 -2.60 21.94 4.29
CA MET A 225 -1.60 20.92 3.95
C MET A 225 -0.16 21.41 4.09
N GLN A 226 0.11 22.58 4.72
CA GLN A 226 1.44 23.09 4.96
C GLN A 226 2.06 22.43 6.19
N THR A 227 3.33 22.08 6.10
CA THR A 227 4.14 21.62 7.24
C THR A 227 4.59 22.82 8.08
N GLU A 228 5.32 22.58 9.17
CA GLU A 228 5.94 23.68 9.94
C GLU A 228 6.99 24.47 9.14
N ILE A 229 7.46 23.95 8.00
CA ILE A 229 8.42 24.64 7.13
C ILE A 229 7.63 25.46 6.10
N PRO A 230 7.76 26.81 6.09
CA PRO A 230 7.05 27.66 5.14
C PRO A 230 7.34 27.28 3.69
N GLY A 231 6.27 27.10 2.90
CA GLY A 231 6.35 26.73 1.49
C GLY A 231 6.55 25.23 1.24
N VAL A 232 6.53 24.39 2.30
CA VAL A 232 6.56 22.93 2.18
C VAL A 232 5.22 22.35 2.58
N TYR A 233 4.61 21.58 1.69
CA TYR A 233 3.30 20.96 1.86
C TYR A 233 3.45 19.45 1.82
N ALA A 234 2.58 18.72 2.53
CA ALA A 234 2.51 17.26 2.46
C ALA A 234 1.07 16.81 2.19
N VAL A 235 0.89 15.87 1.26
CA VAL A 235 -0.42 15.43 0.77
C VAL A 235 -0.52 13.92 0.62
N GLY A 236 -1.74 13.39 0.76
CA GLY A 236 -1.99 11.97 0.61
C GLY A 236 -1.55 11.16 1.84
N ASP A 237 -1.17 9.93 1.60
CA ASP A 237 -0.98 8.93 2.66
C ASP A 237 0.28 9.14 3.51
N ILE A 238 1.20 10.01 3.07
CA ILE A 238 2.43 10.32 3.81
C ILE A 238 2.20 11.16 5.07
N ARG A 239 1.07 11.87 5.15
CA ARG A 239 0.75 12.76 6.26
C ARG A 239 -0.17 12.12 7.30
N VAL A 240 -0.22 12.69 8.49
CA VAL A 240 -1.16 12.33 9.55
C VAL A 240 -2.59 12.51 9.06
N LYS A 241 -3.38 11.45 9.02
CA LYS A 241 -4.80 11.46 8.68
C LYS A 241 -5.49 10.17 9.11
N GLN A 242 -6.80 10.23 9.34
CA GLN A 242 -7.59 9.07 9.74
C GLN A 242 -7.94 8.17 8.55
N VAL A 243 -8.28 8.74 7.39
CA VAL A 243 -8.76 8.01 6.22
C VAL A 243 -7.75 8.14 5.09
N ARG A 244 -7.23 7.00 4.62
CA ARG A 244 -6.27 6.88 3.51
C ARG A 244 -6.97 6.27 2.30
N GLN A 245 -7.46 7.15 1.42
CA GLN A 245 -8.15 6.79 0.18
C GLN A 245 -7.70 7.72 -0.95
N VAL A 246 -7.91 7.30 -2.20
CA VAL A 246 -7.61 8.14 -3.37
C VAL A 246 -8.33 9.48 -3.30
N SER A 247 -9.60 9.49 -2.90
CA SER A 247 -10.40 10.71 -2.74
C SER A 247 -9.80 11.70 -1.75
N THR A 248 -9.34 11.22 -0.59
CA THR A 248 -8.69 12.09 0.41
C THR A 248 -7.32 12.56 -0.04
N ALA A 249 -6.57 11.77 -0.80
CA ALA A 249 -5.29 12.18 -1.37
C ALA A 249 -5.47 13.26 -2.46
N VAL A 250 -6.51 13.14 -3.29
CA VAL A 250 -6.86 14.15 -4.31
C VAL A 250 -7.29 15.46 -3.65
N ALA A 251 -8.14 15.38 -2.60
CA ALA A 251 -8.55 16.56 -1.83
C ALA A 251 -7.35 17.30 -1.23
N ASP A 252 -6.45 16.57 -0.56
CA ASP A 252 -5.21 17.14 -0.01
C ASP A 252 -4.40 17.85 -1.11
N GLY A 253 -4.21 17.19 -2.26
CA GLY A 253 -3.47 17.76 -3.40
C GLY A 253 -4.10 19.04 -3.94
N THR A 254 -5.42 19.09 -3.99
CA THR A 254 -6.16 20.30 -4.42
C THR A 254 -5.94 21.45 -3.43
N ILE A 255 -6.08 21.21 -2.14
CA ILE A 255 -5.87 22.22 -1.10
C ILE A 255 -4.43 22.75 -1.16
N ALA A 256 -3.45 21.84 -1.13
CA ALA A 256 -2.04 22.22 -1.20
C ALA A 256 -1.70 23.04 -2.44
N ALA A 257 -2.19 22.65 -3.62
CA ALA A 257 -1.91 23.34 -4.87
C ALA A 257 -2.48 24.77 -4.88
N ILE A 258 -3.71 24.97 -4.38
CA ILE A 258 -4.33 26.30 -4.27
C ILE A 258 -3.53 27.20 -3.33
N HIS A 259 -3.11 26.69 -2.17
CA HIS A 259 -2.32 27.46 -1.20
C HIS A 259 -0.88 27.69 -1.68
N ALA A 260 -0.28 26.74 -2.36
CA ALA A 260 1.05 26.90 -2.94
C ALA A 260 1.09 27.91 -4.09
N ALA A 261 0.00 28.13 -4.80
CA ALA A 261 -0.09 29.10 -5.91
C ALA A 261 -0.23 30.56 -5.45
N ARG A 262 -0.59 30.79 -4.19
CA ARG A 262 -0.68 32.14 -3.57
C ARG A 262 0.69 32.58 -3.04
#